data_9dc73a3f49da41bbe011ab8a19c9de36
#
_entry.id   9dc73a3f49da41bbe011ab8a19c9de36
#
_cell.length_a   1.000
_cell.length_b   1.000
_cell.length_c   1.000
_cell.angle_alpha   90.00
_cell.angle_beta   90.00
_cell.angle_gamma   90.00
#
_symmetry.space_group_name_H-M   'P 1'
#
loop_
_entity.id
_entity.type
_entity.pdbx_description
1 polymer ?
#
loop_
_entity_poly.entity_id
_entity_poly.type
_entity_poly.pdbx_seq_one_letter_code
_entity_poly.pdbx_strand_id
1 'polypeptide(L)'
;FTANKPQIRRIIARRISKKERFNSVAYFRAHAEEIGRRLASDLREGTWRPKPCREKLIFDDLRDKWRHLKVPCLYDQCAHHAIMRQTIPDIMARKYYYDCGSVPKAGQSRAVDILRRKLKKKKPFKYALSMDVHHFFESLQAYVVIRALRKIYKDRRFLALHEIVLEGMGGVLAIGFYPSPWYANLVLGFLIDRF
;
A
#
# COMPACT_ATOMS: atom_id res chain seq x y z
N PHE A 1 9.95 -15.99 2.85
CA PHE A 1 9.08 -15.42 1.81
C PHE A 1 8.77 -16.46 0.74
N THR A 2 7.49 -16.86 0.61
CA THR A 2 7.04 -17.85 -0.37
C THR A 2 6.10 -17.20 -1.38
N ALA A 3 6.66 -16.41 -2.32
CA ALA A 3 5.89 -15.97 -3.47
C ALA A 3 5.71 -17.18 -4.41
N ASN A 4 4.51 -17.75 -4.45
CA ASN A 4 4.27 -18.88 -5.35
C ASN A 4 3.68 -18.40 -6.70
N LYS A 5 4.00 -19.15 -7.74
CA LYS A 5 3.60 -18.91 -9.13
C LYS A 5 2.09 -18.63 -9.33
N PRO A 6 1.15 -19.40 -8.74
CA PRO A 6 -0.28 -19.14 -8.88
C PRO A 6 -0.75 -17.79 -8.33
N GLN A 7 -0.14 -17.32 -7.23
CA GLN A 7 -0.51 -16.03 -6.66
C GLN A 7 -0.08 -14.87 -7.55
N ILE A 8 1.14 -14.90 -8.06
CA ILE A 8 1.66 -13.86 -8.97
C ILE A 8 0.85 -13.85 -10.27
N ARG A 9 0.52 -15.01 -10.82
CA ARG A 9 -0.35 -15.12 -12.03
C ARG A 9 -1.72 -14.47 -11.81
N ARG A 10 -2.38 -14.70 -10.67
CA ARG A 10 -3.67 -14.06 -10.33
C ARG A 10 -3.54 -12.52 -10.20
N ILE A 11 -2.44 -12.03 -9.63
CA ILE A 11 -2.17 -10.59 -9.52
C ILE A 11 -2.01 -9.97 -10.89
N ILE A 12 -1.22 -10.59 -11.77
CA ILE A 12 -1.02 -10.15 -13.16
C ILE A 12 -2.36 -10.11 -13.90
N ALA A 13 -3.14 -11.18 -13.87
CA ALA A 13 -4.44 -11.25 -14.53
C ALA A 13 -5.42 -10.17 -14.03
N ARG A 14 -5.50 -9.97 -12.71
CA ARG A 14 -6.38 -8.94 -12.13
C ARG A 14 -5.96 -7.52 -12.50
N ARG A 15 -4.67 -7.24 -12.64
CA ARG A 15 -4.15 -5.93 -13.07
C ARG A 15 -4.40 -5.69 -14.54
N ILE A 16 -4.27 -6.71 -15.38
CA ILE A 16 -4.51 -6.62 -16.80
C ILE A 16 -5.98 -6.27 -17.08
N SER A 17 -6.94 -6.93 -16.43
CA SER A 17 -8.36 -6.68 -16.63
C SER A 17 -8.79 -5.22 -16.39
N LYS A 18 -8.06 -4.47 -15.57
CA LYS A 18 -8.32 -3.05 -15.28
C LYS A 18 -7.64 -2.08 -16.25
N LYS A 19 -6.68 -2.51 -17.07
CA LYS A 19 -5.84 -1.64 -17.91
C LYS A 19 -5.75 -2.11 -19.37
N GLU A 20 -6.76 -2.73 -19.92
CA GLU A 20 -6.77 -3.30 -21.27
C GLU A 20 -6.45 -2.33 -22.43
N ARG A 21 -6.30 -1.05 -22.17
CA ARG A 21 -6.11 -0.02 -23.20
C ARG A 21 -4.64 0.26 -23.60
N PHE A 22 -3.65 -0.46 -23.08
CA PHE A 22 -2.24 -0.17 -23.34
C PHE A 22 -1.51 -1.38 -23.96
N ASN A 23 -0.67 -1.13 -24.97
CA ASN A 23 0.14 -2.17 -25.62
C ASN A 23 1.01 -2.99 -24.64
N SER A 24 1.52 -2.34 -23.57
CA SER A 24 2.26 -3.03 -22.51
C SER A 24 1.40 -4.07 -21.75
N VAL A 25 0.10 -3.84 -21.64
CA VAL A 25 -0.85 -4.74 -20.98
C VAL A 25 -1.11 -5.97 -21.83
N ALA A 26 -1.24 -5.83 -23.15
CA ALA A 26 -1.38 -6.94 -24.08
C ALA A 26 -0.16 -7.88 -24.02
N TYR A 27 1.05 -7.32 -23.99
CA TYR A 27 2.28 -8.09 -23.83
C TYR A 27 2.30 -8.86 -22.50
N PHE A 28 1.96 -8.21 -21.38
CA PHE A 28 1.88 -8.86 -20.07
C PHE A 28 0.84 -9.97 -20.01
N ARG A 29 -0.28 -9.82 -20.73
CA ARG A 29 -1.32 -10.85 -20.85
C ARG A 29 -0.79 -12.08 -21.60
N ALA A 30 -0.16 -11.87 -22.75
CA ALA A 30 0.38 -12.93 -23.58
C ALA A 30 1.49 -13.74 -22.86
N HIS A 31 2.33 -13.05 -22.04
CA HIS A 31 3.49 -13.63 -21.37
C HIS A 31 3.32 -13.77 -19.85
N ALA A 32 2.08 -13.78 -19.35
CA ALA A 32 1.81 -13.73 -17.91
C ALA A 32 2.45 -14.89 -17.11
N GLU A 33 2.58 -16.07 -17.71
CA GLU A 33 3.19 -17.22 -17.05
C GLU A 33 4.71 -17.09 -16.95
N GLU A 34 5.37 -16.67 -17.99
CA GLU A 34 6.81 -16.44 -18.03
C GLU A 34 7.20 -15.30 -17.08
N ILE A 35 6.51 -14.15 -17.18
CA ILE A 35 6.68 -13.02 -16.29
C ILE A 35 6.46 -13.42 -14.84
N GLY A 36 5.43 -14.22 -14.57
CA GLY A 36 5.15 -14.71 -13.23
C GLY A 36 6.23 -15.63 -12.66
N ARG A 37 6.80 -16.51 -13.50
CA ARG A 37 7.95 -17.37 -13.12
C ARG A 37 9.18 -16.54 -12.79
N ARG A 38 9.52 -15.61 -13.68
CA ARG A 38 10.66 -14.71 -13.51
C ARG A 38 10.52 -13.87 -12.23
N LEU A 39 9.38 -13.22 -12.05
CA LEU A 39 9.14 -12.40 -10.86
C LEU A 39 9.20 -13.22 -9.56
N ALA A 40 8.68 -14.46 -9.58
CA ALA A 40 8.77 -15.34 -8.42
C ALA A 40 10.21 -15.73 -8.08
N SER A 41 11.07 -15.94 -9.08
CA SER A 41 12.51 -16.16 -8.90
C SER A 41 13.18 -14.91 -8.35
N ASP A 42 13.00 -13.76 -9.02
CA ASP A 42 13.61 -12.50 -8.62
C ASP A 42 13.29 -12.11 -7.17
N LEU A 43 12.03 -12.34 -6.73
CA LEU A 43 11.62 -12.05 -5.35
C LEU A 43 12.18 -13.05 -4.33
N ARG A 44 12.29 -14.34 -4.67
CA ARG A 44 12.86 -15.35 -3.78
C ARG A 44 14.35 -15.19 -3.61
N GLU A 45 15.05 -14.86 -4.68
CA GLU A 45 16.50 -14.68 -4.72
C GLU A 45 16.92 -13.28 -4.22
N GLY A 46 15.96 -12.35 -4.09
CA GLY A 46 16.23 -10.98 -3.68
C GLY A 46 16.93 -10.16 -4.76
N THR A 47 16.85 -10.58 -6.02
CA THR A 47 17.47 -9.91 -7.16
C THR A 47 16.58 -8.85 -7.80
N TRP A 48 15.27 -8.84 -7.49
CA TRP A 48 14.36 -7.83 -7.99
C TRP A 48 14.80 -6.43 -7.58
N ARG A 49 14.84 -5.51 -8.56
CA ARG A 49 15.06 -4.08 -8.35
C ARG A 49 13.99 -3.30 -9.12
N PRO A 50 13.38 -2.27 -8.50
CA PRO A 50 12.38 -1.45 -9.16
C PRO A 50 13.02 -0.60 -10.26
N LYS A 51 12.27 -0.41 -11.34
CA LYS A 51 12.64 0.50 -12.42
C LYS A 51 12.26 1.93 -12.05
N PRO A 52 12.90 2.95 -12.67
CA PRO A 52 12.49 4.34 -12.51
C PRO A 52 10.99 4.52 -12.78
N CYS A 53 10.32 5.24 -11.90
CA CYS A 53 8.90 5.51 -12.03
C CYS A 53 8.63 6.60 -13.07
N ARG A 54 7.50 6.48 -13.76
CA ARG A 54 6.95 7.60 -14.52
C ARG A 54 6.28 8.56 -13.54
N GLU A 55 6.58 9.83 -13.65
CA GLU A 55 5.96 10.88 -12.84
C GLU A 55 4.80 11.53 -13.58
N LYS A 56 3.75 11.86 -12.85
CA LYS A 56 2.54 12.55 -13.34
C LYS A 56 2.07 13.57 -12.33
N LEU A 57 1.74 14.77 -12.81
CA LEU A 57 0.94 15.74 -12.06
C LEU A 57 -0.53 15.51 -12.39
N ILE A 58 -1.36 15.39 -11.34
CA ILE A 58 -2.81 15.26 -11.46
C ILE A 58 -3.44 16.34 -10.58
N PHE A 59 -4.38 17.08 -11.14
CA PHE A 59 -5.18 18.01 -10.36
C PHE A 59 -6.30 17.28 -9.63
N ASP A 60 -6.41 17.50 -8.33
CA ASP A 60 -7.47 16.95 -7.47
C ASP A 60 -8.55 18.02 -7.30
N ASP A 61 -9.57 17.97 -8.16
CA ASP A 61 -10.66 18.94 -8.19
C ASP A 61 -11.41 19.06 -6.85
N LEU A 62 -11.51 17.98 -6.09
CA LEU A 62 -12.20 17.97 -4.80
C LEU A 62 -11.44 18.74 -3.70
N ARG A 63 -10.14 18.87 -3.85
CA ARG A 63 -9.26 19.50 -2.86
C ARG A 63 -8.51 20.72 -3.40
N ASP A 64 -8.80 21.10 -4.64
CA ASP A 64 -8.20 22.25 -5.34
C ASP A 64 -6.66 22.25 -5.25
N LYS A 65 -6.03 21.11 -5.55
CA LYS A 65 -4.57 20.98 -5.48
C LYS A 65 -3.96 20.00 -6.46
N TRP A 66 -2.76 20.30 -6.89
CA TRP A 66 -1.93 19.40 -7.68
C TRP A 66 -1.35 18.29 -6.81
N ARG A 67 -1.37 17.06 -7.35
CA ARG A 67 -0.74 15.91 -6.74
C ARG A 67 0.32 15.34 -7.63
N HIS A 68 1.49 15.13 -7.08
CA HIS A 68 2.59 14.46 -7.76
C HIS A 68 2.44 12.94 -7.57
N LEU A 69 2.15 12.23 -8.66
CA LEU A 69 2.02 10.78 -8.68
C LEU A 69 3.28 10.15 -9.27
N LYS A 70 3.79 9.13 -8.59
CA LYS A 70 4.80 8.21 -9.11
C LYS A 70 4.10 6.93 -9.59
N VAL A 71 4.28 6.59 -10.85
CA VAL A 71 3.64 5.42 -11.48
C VAL A 71 4.70 4.37 -11.79
N PRO A 72 4.84 3.32 -10.97
CA PRO A 72 5.74 2.21 -11.23
C PRO A 72 5.37 1.48 -12.52
N CYS A 73 6.35 0.85 -13.18
CA CYS A 73 6.08 0.00 -14.33
C CYS A 73 5.20 -1.21 -13.93
N LEU A 74 4.61 -1.90 -14.91
CA LEU A 74 3.67 -2.97 -14.64
C LEU A 74 4.31 -4.16 -13.92
N TYR A 75 5.57 -4.46 -14.21
CA TYR A 75 6.35 -5.49 -13.52
C TYR A 75 6.51 -5.18 -12.02
N ASP A 76 6.88 -3.94 -11.70
CA ASP A 76 7.03 -3.50 -10.30
C ASP A 76 5.69 -3.45 -9.57
N GLN A 77 4.61 -3.05 -10.25
CA GLN A 77 3.27 -3.14 -9.66
C GLN A 77 2.91 -4.57 -9.29
N CYS A 78 3.28 -5.57 -10.11
CA CYS A 78 3.09 -6.98 -9.79
C CYS A 78 3.94 -7.42 -8.58
N ALA A 79 5.19 -6.96 -8.48
CA ALA A 79 6.05 -7.19 -7.31
C ALA A 79 5.44 -6.61 -6.03
N HIS A 80 4.99 -5.35 -6.08
CA HIS A 80 4.32 -4.70 -4.95
C HIS A 80 3.09 -5.48 -4.48
N HIS A 81 2.25 -5.95 -5.42
CA HIS A 81 1.09 -6.78 -5.07
C HIS A 81 1.49 -8.14 -4.47
N ALA A 82 2.55 -8.77 -4.98
CA ALA A 82 3.03 -10.04 -4.46
C ALA A 82 3.53 -9.91 -3.01
N ILE A 83 4.34 -8.89 -2.72
CA ILE A 83 4.85 -8.58 -1.38
C ILE A 83 3.69 -8.23 -0.45
N MET A 84 2.84 -7.28 -0.85
CA MET A 84 1.75 -6.80 -0.01
C MET A 84 0.66 -7.84 0.24
N ARG A 85 0.48 -8.81 -0.64
CA ARG A 85 -0.47 -9.91 -0.40
C ARG A 85 -0.14 -10.72 0.86
N GLN A 86 1.13 -10.84 1.20
CA GLN A 86 1.57 -11.49 2.44
C GLN A 86 1.54 -10.54 3.64
N THR A 87 1.79 -9.26 3.41
CA THR A 87 1.88 -8.24 4.45
C THR A 87 0.50 -7.74 4.92
N ILE A 88 -0.46 -7.62 4.02
CA ILE A 88 -1.80 -7.04 4.31
C ILE A 88 -2.55 -7.78 5.42
N PRO A 89 -2.59 -9.13 5.48
CA PRO A 89 -3.26 -9.83 6.57
C PRO A 89 -2.71 -9.45 7.94
N ASP A 90 -1.39 -9.32 8.07
CA ASP A 90 -0.74 -8.95 9.32
C ASP A 90 -0.98 -7.49 9.70
N ILE A 91 -1.02 -6.57 8.72
CA ILE A 91 -1.42 -5.17 8.94
C ILE A 91 -2.88 -5.12 9.39
N MET A 92 -3.76 -5.87 8.72
CA MET A 92 -5.19 -5.91 9.04
C MET A 92 -5.47 -6.47 10.43
N ALA A 93 -4.69 -7.44 10.89
CA ALA A 93 -4.80 -8.01 12.24
C ALA A 93 -4.40 -7.02 13.35
N ARG A 94 -3.56 -6.03 13.01
CA ARG A 94 -2.99 -5.04 13.95
C ARG A 94 -3.53 -3.63 13.76
N LYS A 95 -4.41 -3.42 12.77
CA LYS A 95 -4.97 -2.10 12.53
C LYS A 95 -5.85 -1.64 13.68
N TYR A 96 -5.87 -0.34 13.91
CA TYR A 96 -6.80 0.25 14.85
C TYR A 96 -8.27 -0.04 14.47
N TYR A 97 -9.10 -0.37 15.44
CA TYR A 97 -10.50 -0.80 15.19
C TYR A 97 -11.32 0.22 14.39
N TYR A 98 -11.08 1.51 14.64
CA TYR A 98 -11.80 2.60 13.98
C TYR A 98 -11.13 3.08 12.69
N ASP A 99 -10.03 2.46 12.27
CA ASP A 99 -9.40 2.77 10.99
C ASP A 99 -10.34 2.43 9.84
N CYS A 100 -10.69 3.45 9.07
CA CYS A 100 -11.53 3.37 7.88
C CYS A 100 -10.79 3.84 6.62
N GLY A 101 -9.57 4.34 6.75
CA GLY A 101 -8.77 4.88 5.66
C GLY A 101 -8.17 3.79 4.79
N SER A 102 -8.54 3.75 3.50
CA SER A 102 -7.98 2.79 2.51
C SER A 102 -8.10 1.31 2.89
N VAL A 103 -9.02 0.97 3.79
CA VAL A 103 -9.28 -0.39 4.26
C VAL A 103 -10.41 -1.02 3.44
N PRO A 104 -10.26 -2.26 2.91
CA PRO A 104 -11.34 -2.95 2.20
C PRO A 104 -12.60 -3.10 3.05
N LYS A 105 -13.77 -2.87 2.46
CA LYS A 105 -15.08 -2.92 3.11
C LYS A 105 -15.26 -1.92 4.27
N ALA A 106 -14.39 -0.93 4.38
CA ALA A 106 -14.50 0.21 5.26
C ALA A 106 -14.60 1.50 4.42
N GLY A 107 -14.21 2.63 4.95
CA GLY A 107 -14.23 3.90 4.25
C GLY A 107 -15.19 4.88 4.91
N GLN A 108 -15.55 5.92 4.21
CA GLN A 108 -16.32 7.04 4.75
C GLN A 108 -17.68 6.60 5.34
N SER A 109 -18.42 5.73 4.66
CA SER A 109 -19.72 5.24 5.15
C SER A 109 -19.59 4.56 6.51
N ARG A 110 -18.61 3.67 6.68
CA ARG A 110 -18.34 3.02 7.96
C ARG A 110 -17.95 4.03 9.05
N ALA A 111 -17.08 5.00 8.71
CA ALA A 111 -16.67 6.05 9.65
C ALA A 111 -17.86 6.85 10.15
N VAL A 112 -18.77 7.25 9.24
CA VAL A 112 -20.02 7.95 9.58
C VAL A 112 -20.91 7.11 10.47
N ASP A 113 -21.09 5.82 10.18
CA ASP A 113 -21.91 4.92 10.99
C ASP A 113 -21.35 4.69 12.40
N ILE A 114 -20.01 4.61 12.52
CA ILE A 114 -19.34 4.55 13.82
C ILE A 114 -19.61 5.82 14.63
N LEU A 115 -19.42 6.98 13.98
CA LEU A 115 -19.65 8.28 14.61
C LEU A 115 -21.11 8.45 15.04
N ARG A 116 -22.09 8.15 14.17
CA ARG A 116 -23.52 8.18 14.49
C ARG A 116 -23.88 7.32 15.69
N ARG A 117 -23.33 6.09 15.77
CA ARG A 117 -23.56 5.20 16.92
C ARG A 117 -22.98 5.75 18.22
N LYS A 118 -21.80 6.38 18.16
CA LYS A 118 -21.19 7.01 19.33
C LYS A 118 -21.95 8.24 19.82
N LEU A 119 -22.43 9.08 18.90
CA LEU A 119 -23.20 10.28 19.22
C LEU A 119 -24.59 9.99 19.80
N LYS A 120 -25.19 8.81 19.49
CA LYS A 120 -26.48 8.38 20.05
C LYS A 120 -26.42 7.90 21.51
N LYS A 121 -25.25 7.82 22.13
CA LYS A 121 -25.13 7.40 23.55
C LYS A 121 -25.75 8.43 24.50
N LYS A 122 -26.27 7.94 25.65
CA LYS A 122 -26.96 8.78 26.69
C LYS A 122 -26.13 9.94 27.23
N LYS A 123 -24.77 9.86 27.15
CA LYS A 123 -23.86 10.96 27.51
C LYS A 123 -23.21 11.48 26.23
N PRO A 124 -23.72 12.57 25.65
CA PRO A 124 -23.16 13.16 24.43
C PRO A 124 -21.76 13.74 24.71
N PHE A 125 -20.90 13.65 23.71
CA PHE A 125 -19.61 14.31 23.75
C PHE A 125 -19.82 15.84 23.74
N LYS A 126 -19.13 16.57 24.63
CA LYS A 126 -19.18 18.05 24.68
C LYS A 126 -18.24 18.68 23.65
N TYR A 127 -17.17 17.99 23.30
CA TYR A 127 -16.12 18.51 22.43
C TYR A 127 -15.75 17.47 21.38
N ALA A 128 -15.32 17.94 20.21
CA ALA A 128 -14.74 17.14 19.15
C ALA A 128 -13.42 17.79 18.73
N LEU A 129 -12.34 17.01 18.66
CA LEU A 129 -11.06 17.43 18.13
C LEU A 129 -10.85 16.76 16.78
N SER A 130 -10.64 17.56 15.72
CA SER A 130 -10.22 17.10 14.41
C SER A 130 -8.73 17.37 14.24
N MET A 131 -7.99 16.34 13.87
CA MET A 131 -6.55 16.43 13.63
C MET A 131 -6.24 15.87 12.23
N ASP A 132 -5.26 16.47 11.57
CA ASP A 132 -4.73 15.98 10.30
C ASP A 132 -3.19 16.07 10.32
N VAL A 133 -2.53 15.13 9.67
CA VAL A 133 -1.07 15.13 9.57
C VAL A 133 -0.66 15.86 8.30
N HIS A 134 0.04 16.97 8.48
CA HIS A 134 0.53 17.78 7.38
C HIS A 134 1.50 16.96 6.50
N HIS A 135 1.26 16.97 5.18
CA HIS A 135 2.06 16.24 4.19
C HIS A 135 2.37 14.79 4.59
N PHE A 136 1.36 14.05 5.10
CA PHE A 136 1.56 12.77 5.78
C PHE A 136 2.44 11.78 5.00
N PHE A 137 2.19 11.57 3.70
CA PHE A 137 2.98 10.60 2.92
C PHE A 137 4.41 11.06 2.74
N GLU A 138 4.62 12.32 2.40
CA GLU A 138 5.95 12.90 2.18
C GLU A 138 6.76 13.02 3.49
N SER A 139 6.07 13.14 4.62
CA SER A 139 6.73 13.20 5.95
C SER A 139 7.06 11.81 6.50
N LEU A 140 6.44 10.75 5.98
CA LEU A 140 6.65 9.40 6.49
C LEU A 140 7.88 8.74 5.85
N GLN A 141 8.98 8.82 6.58
CA GLN A 141 10.28 8.29 6.20
C GLN A 141 10.29 6.75 6.15
N ALA A 142 11.05 6.18 5.22
CA ALA A 142 11.19 4.72 5.03
C ALA A 142 11.61 3.99 6.31
N TYR A 143 12.52 4.57 7.10
CA TYR A 143 13.01 3.93 8.34
C TYR A 143 11.90 3.74 9.37
N VAL A 144 10.90 4.63 9.42
CA VAL A 144 9.74 4.51 10.32
C VAL A 144 8.89 3.31 9.95
N VAL A 145 8.65 3.14 8.64
CA VAL A 145 7.91 1.99 8.11
C VAL A 145 8.66 0.69 8.40
N ILE A 146 9.97 0.64 8.13
CA ILE A 146 10.80 -0.55 8.41
C ILE A 146 10.84 -0.86 9.91
N ARG A 147 10.93 0.14 10.77
CA ARG A 147 10.83 -0.05 12.22
C ARG A 147 9.50 -0.65 12.65
N ALA A 148 8.40 -0.25 12.02
CA ALA A 148 7.09 -0.83 12.26
C ALA A 148 7.02 -2.28 11.77
N LEU A 149 7.52 -2.57 10.56
CA LEU A 149 7.56 -3.92 9.99
C LEU A 149 8.44 -4.88 10.82
N ARG A 150 9.56 -4.42 11.38
CA ARG A 150 10.43 -5.23 12.27
C ARG A 150 9.75 -5.68 13.56
N LYS A 151 8.67 -5.04 13.98
CA LYS A 151 7.85 -5.51 15.11
C LYS A 151 7.02 -6.75 14.73
N ILE A 152 6.73 -6.93 13.44
CA ILE A 152 5.91 -8.00 12.90
C ILE A 152 6.79 -9.13 12.36
N TYR A 153 7.81 -8.79 11.56
CA TYR A 153 8.63 -9.72 10.82
C TYR A 153 10.05 -9.80 11.38
N LYS A 154 10.58 -11.04 11.48
CA LYS A 154 11.97 -11.31 11.83
C LYS A 154 12.79 -11.80 10.63
N ASP A 155 12.13 -12.19 9.55
CA ASP A 155 12.78 -12.60 8.31
C ASP A 155 13.45 -11.39 7.62
N ARG A 156 14.78 -11.40 7.62
CA ARG A 156 15.60 -10.33 7.04
C ARG A 156 15.43 -10.22 5.53
N ARG A 157 15.21 -11.34 4.82
CA ARG A 157 14.99 -11.33 3.36
C ARG A 157 13.67 -10.67 3.02
N PHE A 158 12.64 -10.96 3.80
CA PHE A 158 11.34 -10.33 3.60
C PHE A 158 11.37 -8.83 3.92
N LEU A 159 12.05 -8.42 4.98
CA LEU A 159 12.26 -7.01 5.31
C LEU A 159 13.05 -6.28 4.22
N ALA A 160 14.08 -6.90 3.65
CA ALA A 160 14.85 -6.32 2.54
C ALA A 160 13.98 -6.03 1.30
N LEU A 161 12.98 -6.87 1.00
CA LEU A 161 12.03 -6.59 -0.10
C LEU A 161 11.21 -5.31 0.17
N HIS A 162 10.82 -5.07 1.42
CA HIS A 162 10.14 -3.83 1.79
C HIS A 162 11.06 -2.61 1.71
N GLU A 163 12.33 -2.77 2.09
CA GLU A 163 13.36 -1.72 1.95
C GLU A 163 13.52 -1.33 0.47
N ILE A 164 13.66 -2.31 -0.43
CA ILE A 164 13.73 -2.09 -1.87
C ILE A 164 12.47 -1.37 -2.43
N VAL A 165 11.28 -1.72 -1.95
CA VAL A 165 10.03 -1.03 -2.32
C VAL A 165 10.07 0.44 -1.90
N LEU A 166 10.52 0.73 -0.68
CA LEU A 166 10.59 2.08 -0.13
C LEU A 166 11.70 2.91 -0.79
N GLU A 167 12.82 2.31 -1.14
CA GLU A 167 13.86 2.95 -1.97
C GLU A 167 13.29 3.36 -3.33
N GLY A 168 12.52 2.48 -3.99
CA GLY A 168 11.84 2.78 -5.25
C GLY A 168 10.83 3.93 -5.15
N MET A 169 10.32 4.23 -3.95
CA MET A 169 9.50 5.41 -3.68
C MET A 169 10.32 6.69 -3.49
N GLY A 170 11.62 6.59 -3.23
CA GLY A 170 12.52 7.71 -2.91
C GLY A 170 12.69 7.95 -1.41
N GLY A 171 12.58 6.91 -0.60
CA GLY A 171 12.81 6.95 0.85
C GLY A 171 11.68 7.54 1.71
N VAL A 172 10.59 7.98 1.07
CA VAL A 172 9.35 8.43 1.71
C VAL A 172 8.15 7.78 1.02
N LEU A 173 6.97 7.83 1.62
CA LEU A 173 5.79 7.27 0.95
C LEU A 173 5.41 8.13 -0.26
N ALA A 174 5.17 7.48 -1.39
CA ALA A 174 4.79 8.14 -2.63
C ALA A 174 3.33 7.84 -3.01
N ILE A 175 2.63 8.86 -3.52
CA ILE A 175 1.30 8.70 -4.09
C ILE A 175 1.44 7.94 -5.42
N GLY A 176 0.60 6.92 -5.60
CA GLY A 176 0.60 6.07 -6.80
C GLY A 176 1.19 4.67 -6.60
N PHE A 177 1.88 4.44 -5.49
CA PHE A 177 2.33 3.12 -5.09
C PHE A 177 1.24 2.35 -4.32
N TYR A 178 1.01 1.11 -4.70
CA TYR A 178 0.05 0.23 -4.01
C TYR A 178 0.37 0.00 -2.52
N PRO A 179 1.63 -0.13 -2.10
CA PRO A 179 1.99 -0.31 -0.70
C PRO A 179 1.78 0.92 0.19
N SER A 180 1.84 2.15 -0.36
CA SER A 180 1.85 3.39 0.45
C SER A 180 0.71 3.49 1.47
N PRO A 181 -0.58 3.32 1.12
CA PRO A 181 -1.66 3.41 2.10
C PRO A 181 -1.60 2.31 3.17
N TRP A 182 -1.07 1.13 2.83
CA TRP A 182 -0.90 0.05 3.78
C TRP A 182 0.21 0.31 4.80
N TYR A 183 1.33 0.87 4.35
CA TYR A 183 2.41 1.30 5.25
C TYR A 183 1.96 2.45 6.15
N ALA A 184 1.18 3.38 5.61
CA ALA A 184 0.58 4.46 6.37
C ALA A 184 -0.33 3.93 7.49
N ASN A 185 -1.24 3.02 7.17
CA ASN A 185 -2.12 2.38 8.16
C ASN A 185 -1.35 1.59 9.22
N LEU A 186 -0.27 0.89 8.82
CA LEU A 186 0.59 0.18 9.76
C LEU A 186 1.21 1.13 10.79
N VAL A 187 1.80 2.22 10.32
CA VAL A 187 2.48 3.19 11.19
C VAL A 187 1.47 3.91 12.09
N LEU A 188 0.32 4.34 11.53
CA LEU A 188 -0.74 4.98 12.30
C LEU A 188 -1.32 4.04 13.37
N GLY A 189 -1.51 2.75 13.06
CA GLY A 189 -1.95 1.75 14.04
C GLY A 189 -1.01 1.70 15.25
N PHE A 190 0.30 1.66 15.03
CA PHE A 190 1.27 1.66 16.13
C PHE A 190 1.39 3.00 16.88
N LEU A 191 1.03 4.11 16.24
CA LEU A 191 1.02 5.42 16.91
C LEU A 191 -0.23 5.59 17.78
N ILE A 192 -1.40 5.20 17.25
CA ILE A 192 -2.69 5.38 17.94
C ILE A 192 -2.82 4.45 19.14
N ASP A 193 -2.28 3.24 19.08
CA ASP A 193 -2.28 2.29 20.21
C ASP A 193 -1.50 2.79 21.45
N ARG A 194 -0.83 3.95 21.34
CA ARG A 194 -0.11 4.59 22.47
C ARG A 194 -0.89 5.70 23.16
N PHE A 195 -2.03 6.09 22.62
CA PHE A 195 -2.94 7.10 23.16
C PHE A 195 -4.27 6.48 23.61
#